data_e977b5a79900495d0df8bb9c7b381b24
#
_entry.id   e977b5a79900495d0df8bb9c7b381b24
#
_cell.length_a   1.000
_cell.length_b   1.000
_cell.length_c   1.000
_cell.angle_alpha   90.00
_cell.angle_beta   90.00
_cell.angle_gamma   90.00
#
_symmetry.space_group_name_H-M   'P 1'
#
loop_
_entity.id
_entity.type
_entity.pdbx_description
1 polymer ?
#
loop_
_entity_poly.entity_id
_entity_poly.type
_entity_poly.pdbx_seq_one_letter_code
_entity_poly.pdbx_strand_id
1 'polypeptide(L)'
;MRNTLLFLIMVALGAANAQERPFFSAYKSNTICSDPNGHIYLVSDEAVEKFDGEGRKMDAYSNPSLGNITCVDSRIPSKILVFRKESGLITLLGSELTEISPALRLFDKGWMNIGLAAMGGSDRIVLYDEVKRSIIITDLSLTTISATDITFPEGFRATNLQVIPNNYIALTDTAMGVCLLDHFGTFEKYIPLQHLTSVKFHKNCFYYLQHGRLYKYNLPTETTPLAIEEIVLGAVLDMRDFIVLGTGLYYIGSDGEAGKLEVSY
;
A
#
# COMPACT_ATOMS: atom_id res chain seq x y z
N MET A 1 -44.63 -44.40 -47.82
CA MET A 1 -44.43 -43.01 -47.51
C MET A 1 -44.20 -42.92 -45.99
N ARG A 2 -42.95 -42.75 -45.58
CA ARG A 2 -42.54 -42.82 -44.14
C ARG A 2 -42.12 -41.41 -43.72
N ASN A 3 -42.98 -40.74 -42.91
CA ASN A 3 -42.68 -39.44 -42.34
C ASN A 3 -41.68 -39.61 -41.17
N THR A 4 -40.48 -39.10 -41.35
CA THR A 4 -39.46 -38.99 -40.30
C THR A 4 -39.65 -37.67 -39.62
N LEU A 5 -40.12 -37.69 -38.38
CA LEU A 5 -40.26 -36.52 -37.51
C LEU A 5 -38.88 -36.19 -36.90
N LEU A 6 -38.28 -35.08 -37.33
CA LEU A 6 -37.02 -34.60 -36.75
C LEU A 6 -37.37 -33.81 -35.44
N PHE A 7 -36.98 -34.36 -34.30
CA PHE A 7 -37.04 -33.67 -33.02
C PHE A 7 -35.79 -32.77 -32.88
N LEU A 8 -35.97 -31.46 -32.98
CA LEU A 8 -34.95 -30.46 -32.70
C LEU A 8 -34.88 -30.23 -31.19
N ILE A 9 -33.87 -30.81 -30.53
CA ILE A 9 -33.58 -30.53 -29.11
C ILE A 9 -32.85 -29.20 -29.07
N MET A 10 -33.54 -28.13 -28.65
CA MET A 10 -32.96 -26.83 -28.33
C MET A 10 -32.32 -26.92 -26.94
N VAL A 11 -31.00 -27.12 -26.89
CA VAL A 11 -30.24 -26.98 -25.62
C VAL A 11 -30.12 -25.48 -25.34
N ALA A 12 -30.94 -25.00 -24.45
CA ALA A 12 -30.73 -23.65 -23.87
C ALA A 12 -29.46 -23.70 -23.00
N LEU A 13 -28.35 -23.21 -23.52
CA LEU A 13 -27.20 -22.83 -22.69
C LEU A 13 -27.65 -21.66 -21.82
N GLY A 14 -28.04 -21.96 -20.60
CA GLY A 14 -28.16 -20.97 -19.53
C GLY A 14 -26.78 -20.39 -19.27
N ALA A 15 -26.50 -19.19 -19.74
CA ALA A 15 -25.39 -18.41 -19.23
C ALA A 15 -25.68 -18.18 -17.74
N ALA A 16 -25.06 -18.99 -16.89
CA ALA A 16 -24.96 -18.69 -15.48
C ALA A 16 -24.12 -17.42 -15.40
N ASN A 17 -24.77 -16.28 -15.24
CA ASN A 17 -24.14 -15.08 -14.71
C ASN A 17 -23.68 -15.46 -13.30
N ALA A 18 -22.45 -15.94 -13.21
CA ALA A 18 -21.74 -15.98 -11.93
C ALA A 18 -21.64 -14.52 -11.51
N GLN A 19 -22.54 -14.10 -10.64
CA GLN A 19 -22.47 -12.82 -9.94
C GLN A 19 -21.20 -12.95 -9.11
N GLU A 20 -20.11 -12.36 -9.58
CA GLU A 20 -18.84 -12.32 -8.85
C GLU A 20 -19.16 -11.71 -7.49
N ARG A 21 -19.15 -12.54 -6.45
CA ARG A 21 -19.24 -12.03 -5.09
C ARG A 21 -18.02 -11.13 -4.88
N PRO A 22 -18.18 -9.92 -4.37
CA PRO A 22 -17.03 -9.08 -4.05
C PRO A 22 -16.09 -9.91 -3.16
N PHE A 23 -14.82 -10.00 -3.53
CA PHE A 23 -13.81 -10.81 -2.83
C PHE A 23 -13.72 -10.43 -1.35
N PHE A 24 -13.95 -9.16 -1.05
CA PHE A 24 -14.09 -8.63 0.30
C PHE A 24 -15.54 -8.19 0.53
N SER A 25 -16.10 -8.51 1.69
CA SER A 25 -17.45 -8.04 2.06
C SER A 25 -17.45 -6.52 2.26
N ALA A 26 -18.26 -5.84 1.48
CA ALA A 26 -18.89 -4.49 1.62
C ALA A 26 -18.26 -3.40 2.52
N TYR A 27 -16.93 -3.35 2.68
CA TYR A 27 -16.28 -2.26 3.42
C TYR A 27 -15.67 -1.24 2.47
N LYS A 28 -16.07 0.03 2.63
CA LYS A 28 -15.42 1.13 1.93
C LYS A 28 -14.07 1.40 2.57
N SER A 29 -13.02 1.23 1.79
CA SER A 29 -11.65 1.41 2.22
C SER A 29 -10.94 2.50 1.43
N ASN A 30 -9.97 3.15 2.05
CA ASN A 30 -9.18 4.21 1.44
C ASN A 30 -7.90 3.68 0.82
N THR A 31 -7.30 2.68 1.46
CA THR A 31 -6.04 2.09 1.01
C THR A 31 -5.98 0.60 1.35
N ILE A 32 -5.10 -0.10 0.65
CA ILE A 32 -4.84 -1.52 0.83
C ILE A 32 -3.34 -1.76 1.01
N CYS A 33 -2.98 -2.61 1.96
CA CYS A 33 -1.60 -3.07 2.14
C CYS A 33 -1.58 -4.56 2.47
N SER A 34 -0.38 -5.15 2.50
CA SER A 34 -0.19 -6.56 2.81
C SER A 34 1.05 -6.78 3.68
N ASP A 35 1.09 -7.93 4.32
CA ASP A 35 2.26 -8.39 5.04
C ASP A 35 3.01 -9.50 4.26
N PRO A 36 4.25 -9.86 4.68
CA PRO A 36 5.03 -10.93 4.06
C PRO A 36 4.39 -12.34 4.16
N ASN A 37 3.41 -12.53 5.04
CA ASN A 37 2.68 -13.78 5.20
C ASN A 37 1.50 -13.90 4.21
N GLY A 38 1.26 -12.86 3.41
CA GLY A 38 0.17 -12.83 2.43
C GLY A 38 -1.18 -12.40 3.00
N HIS A 39 -1.23 -11.89 4.23
CA HIS A 39 -2.44 -11.26 4.73
C HIS A 39 -2.66 -9.90 4.08
N ILE A 40 -3.92 -9.54 3.90
CA ILE A 40 -4.37 -8.32 3.26
C ILE A 40 -5.02 -7.43 4.32
N TYR A 41 -4.68 -6.16 4.29
CA TYR A 41 -5.22 -5.16 5.21
C TYR A 41 -5.98 -4.11 4.41
N LEU A 42 -7.27 -3.97 4.69
CA LEU A 42 -8.09 -2.88 4.21
C LEU A 42 -8.14 -1.79 5.26
N VAL A 43 -7.86 -0.57 4.86
CA VAL A 43 -7.75 0.58 5.76
C VAL A 43 -8.78 1.63 5.37
N SER A 44 -9.63 2.00 6.31
CA SER A 44 -10.53 3.16 6.25
C SER A 44 -10.01 4.28 7.17
N ASP A 45 -10.75 5.37 7.25
CA ASP A 45 -10.39 6.48 8.16
C ASP A 45 -10.37 6.04 9.64
N GLU A 46 -11.19 5.07 10.02
CA GLU A 46 -11.41 4.69 11.43
C GLU A 46 -10.92 3.27 11.77
N ALA A 47 -10.69 2.42 10.78
CA ALA A 47 -10.44 0.99 11.01
C ALA A 47 -9.36 0.40 10.11
N VAL A 48 -8.71 -0.63 10.62
CA VAL A 48 -7.84 -1.57 9.90
C VAL A 48 -8.49 -2.95 9.99
N GLU A 49 -8.74 -3.59 8.87
CA GLU A 49 -9.32 -4.92 8.80
C GLU A 49 -8.36 -5.87 8.11
N LYS A 50 -8.12 -7.02 8.74
CA LYS A 50 -7.20 -8.04 8.25
C LYS A 50 -7.95 -9.21 7.64
N PHE A 51 -7.47 -9.66 6.48
CA PHE A 51 -8.03 -10.78 5.73
C PHE A 51 -6.93 -11.77 5.36
N ASP A 52 -7.32 -13.03 5.18
CA ASP A 52 -6.44 -14.03 4.58
C ASP A 52 -6.43 -13.93 3.03
N GLY A 53 -5.60 -14.78 2.38
CA GLY A 53 -5.48 -14.81 0.92
C GLY A 53 -6.75 -15.24 0.18
N GLU A 54 -7.73 -15.83 0.88
CA GLU A 54 -9.05 -16.20 0.35
C GLU A 54 -10.12 -15.12 0.60
N GLY A 55 -9.74 -13.98 1.20
CA GLY A 55 -10.65 -12.86 1.48
C GLY A 55 -11.54 -13.08 2.70
N ARG A 56 -11.20 -14.03 3.58
CA ARG A 56 -11.91 -14.22 4.85
C ARG A 56 -11.37 -13.26 5.90
N LYS A 57 -12.27 -12.52 6.54
CA LYS A 57 -11.89 -11.60 7.62
C LYS A 57 -11.34 -12.39 8.81
N MET A 58 -10.18 -11.97 9.29
CA MET A 58 -9.50 -12.56 10.45
C MET A 58 -9.67 -11.69 11.70
N ASP A 59 -9.22 -10.43 11.61
CA ASP A 59 -9.15 -9.49 12.72
C ASP A 59 -9.57 -8.09 12.27
N ALA A 60 -9.83 -7.21 13.23
CA ALA A 60 -10.07 -5.80 12.99
C ALA A 60 -9.60 -4.95 14.18
N TYR A 61 -9.11 -3.76 13.87
CA TYR A 61 -8.78 -2.72 14.85
C TYR A 61 -9.52 -1.44 14.50
N SER A 62 -10.14 -0.83 15.50
CA SER A 62 -10.74 0.50 15.39
C SER A 62 -10.62 1.22 16.72
N ASN A 63 -10.19 2.46 16.69
CA ASN A 63 -10.16 3.36 17.86
C ASN A 63 -10.42 4.81 17.40
N PRO A 64 -11.68 5.18 17.14
CA PRO A 64 -12.04 6.51 16.62
C PRO A 64 -11.65 7.66 17.57
N SER A 65 -11.51 7.38 18.87
CA SER A 65 -11.11 8.39 19.86
C SER A 65 -9.70 8.97 19.63
N LEU A 66 -8.85 8.25 18.87
CA LEU A 66 -7.50 8.67 18.51
C LEU A 66 -7.45 9.51 17.21
N GLY A 67 -8.56 9.68 16.51
CA GLY A 67 -8.65 10.39 15.23
C GLY A 67 -8.47 9.50 14.01
N ASN A 68 -8.53 10.10 12.82
CA ASN A 68 -8.49 9.38 11.54
C ASN A 68 -7.12 8.77 11.25
N ILE A 69 -7.13 7.58 10.68
CA ILE A 69 -5.93 6.88 10.22
C ILE A 69 -5.43 7.55 8.94
N THR A 70 -4.17 7.95 8.95
CA THR A 70 -3.51 8.56 7.77
C THR A 70 -2.78 7.50 6.95
N CYS A 71 -2.03 6.61 7.60
CA CYS A 71 -1.37 5.48 6.92
C CYS A 71 -1.16 4.30 7.85
N VAL A 72 -1.00 3.13 7.24
CA VAL A 72 -0.70 1.85 7.91
C VAL A 72 0.49 1.20 7.22
N ASP A 73 1.43 0.73 8.02
CA ASP A 73 2.53 -0.11 7.55
C ASP A 73 2.46 -1.49 8.19
N SER A 74 2.07 -2.48 7.40
CA SER A 74 1.89 -3.89 7.81
C SER A 74 3.07 -4.80 7.47
N ARG A 75 4.19 -4.25 6.94
CA ARG A 75 5.34 -5.05 6.48
C ARG A 75 6.01 -5.86 7.59
N ILE A 76 5.82 -5.47 8.85
CA ILE A 76 6.28 -6.22 10.03
C ILE A 76 5.04 -6.71 10.79
N PRO A 77 4.60 -7.96 10.57
CA PRO A 77 3.33 -8.47 11.09
C PRO A 77 3.22 -8.43 12.62
N SER A 78 4.34 -8.50 13.33
CA SER A 78 4.39 -8.41 14.80
C SER A 78 4.36 -6.97 15.33
N LYS A 79 4.48 -5.96 14.44
CA LYS A 79 4.51 -4.53 14.78
C LYS A 79 3.94 -3.71 13.63
N ILE A 80 2.64 -3.79 13.43
CA ILE A 80 1.93 -3.02 12.42
C ILE A 80 1.82 -1.59 12.93
N LEU A 81 2.33 -0.63 12.16
CA LEU A 81 2.29 0.78 12.49
C LEU A 81 1.00 1.40 11.93
N VAL A 82 0.25 2.08 12.80
CA VAL A 82 -0.91 2.90 12.44
C VAL A 82 -0.61 4.34 12.79
N PHE A 83 -0.51 5.21 11.81
CA PHE A 83 -0.22 6.63 12.00
C PHE A 83 -1.45 7.49 11.79
N ARG A 84 -1.64 8.46 12.69
CA ARG A 84 -2.69 9.48 12.68
C ARG A 84 -2.06 10.86 12.70
N LYS A 85 -2.01 11.49 11.53
CA LYS A 85 -1.32 12.77 11.34
C LYS A 85 -1.93 13.88 12.19
N GLU A 86 -3.25 14.02 12.17
CA GLU A 86 -3.94 15.12 12.85
C GLU A 86 -3.75 15.11 14.37
N SER A 87 -3.72 13.93 14.97
CA SER A 87 -3.49 13.77 16.40
C SER A 87 -2.00 13.59 16.77
N GLY A 88 -1.11 13.43 15.77
CA GLY A 88 0.31 13.18 15.98
C GLY A 88 0.58 11.86 16.73
N LEU A 89 -0.22 10.82 16.46
CA LEU A 89 -0.16 9.55 17.18
C LEU A 89 0.30 8.40 16.28
N ILE A 90 1.16 7.57 16.83
CA ILE A 90 1.51 6.28 16.27
C ILE A 90 1.04 5.19 17.22
N THR A 91 0.23 4.26 16.74
CA THR A 91 -0.16 3.05 17.45
C THR A 91 0.58 1.86 16.83
N LEU A 92 1.16 1.00 17.65
CA LEU A 92 1.76 -0.25 17.21
C LEU A 92 0.81 -1.40 17.56
N LEU A 93 0.45 -2.19 16.52
CA LEU A 93 -0.42 -3.35 16.66
C LEU A 93 0.38 -4.64 16.47
N GLY A 94 0.00 -5.67 17.19
CA GLY A 94 0.47 -7.04 16.98
C GLY A 94 -0.21 -7.73 15.79
N SER A 95 0.13 -8.99 15.59
CA SER A 95 -0.39 -9.80 14.47
C SER A 95 -1.91 -9.99 14.49
N GLU A 96 -2.54 -9.90 15.65
CA GLU A 96 -4.00 -10.01 15.88
C GLU A 96 -4.66 -8.63 15.98
N LEU A 97 -4.03 -7.60 15.43
CA LEU A 97 -4.50 -6.21 15.47
C LEU A 97 -4.82 -5.68 16.88
N THR A 98 -4.12 -6.19 17.90
CA THR A 98 -4.21 -5.69 19.27
C THR A 98 -3.08 -4.69 19.55
N GLU A 99 -3.36 -3.62 20.31
CA GLU A 99 -2.33 -2.65 20.70
C GLU A 99 -1.26 -3.33 21.57
N ILE A 100 0.01 -3.25 21.17
CA ILE A 100 1.13 -3.87 21.89
C ILE A 100 1.86 -2.90 22.83
N SER A 101 1.54 -1.62 22.76
CA SER A 101 2.07 -0.56 23.61
C SER A 101 1.10 0.61 23.65
N PRO A 102 1.21 1.53 24.64
CA PRO A 102 0.54 2.82 24.57
C PRO A 102 0.90 3.57 23.29
N ALA A 103 -0.04 4.38 22.77
CA ALA A 103 0.19 5.19 21.59
C ALA A 103 1.37 6.16 21.79
N LEU A 104 2.26 6.21 20.80
CA LEU A 104 3.42 7.10 20.78
C LEU A 104 2.98 8.49 20.36
N ARG A 105 3.32 9.51 21.15
CA ARG A 105 2.87 10.89 20.98
C ARG A 105 3.98 11.74 20.37
N LEU A 106 3.86 12.07 19.09
CA LEU A 106 4.87 12.83 18.35
C LEU A 106 4.93 14.28 18.83
N PHE A 107 3.80 14.86 19.21
CA PHE A 107 3.72 16.23 19.72
C PHE A 107 4.50 16.42 21.02
N ASP A 108 4.59 15.40 21.88
CA ASP A 108 5.38 15.46 23.11
C ASP A 108 6.91 15.57 22.84
N LYS A 109 7.33 15.23 21.60
CA LYS A 109 8.70 15.40 21.11
C LYS A 109 8.92 16.70 20.33
N GLY A 110 7.89 17.56 20.22
CA GLY A 110 7.93 18.78 19.41
C GLY A 110 7.81 18.55 17.90
N TRP A 111 7.43 17.36 17.46
CA TRP A 111 7.27 17.00 16.05
C TRP A 111 5.83 17.26 15.59
N MET A 112 5.55 18.51 15.22
CA MET A 112 4.21 18.99 14.85
C MET A 112 3.88 18.79 13.38
N ASN A 113 4.89 18.55 12.52
CA ASN A 113 4.72 18.56 11.07
C ASN A 113 5.05 17.21 10.42
N ILE A 114 4.93 16.12 11.17
CA ILE A 114 5.11 14.79 10.59
C ILE A 114 3.92 14.48 9.69
N GLY A 115 4.19 14.37 8.40
CA GLY A 115 3.19 14.05 7.39
C GLY A 115 3.04 12.55 7.13
N LEU A 116 4.15 11.80 7.25
CA LEU A 116 4.21 10.37 6.93
C LEU A 116 5.05 9.62 7.97
N ALA A 117 4.68 8.35 8.21
CA ALA A 117 5.41 7.47 9.11
C ALA A 117 5.41 6.02 8.58
N ALA A 118 6.50 5.30 8.80
CA ALA A 118 6.63 3.89 8.46
C ALA A 118 7.57 3.18 9.43
N MET A 119 7.52 1.84 9.46
CA MET A 119 8.51 1.03 10.19
C MET A 119 9.84 1.02 9.44
N GLY A 120 10.93 1.37 10.10
CA GLY A 120 12.30 1.33 9.57
C GLY A 120 13.03 0.01 9.84
N GLY A 121 12.30 -1.08 10.05
CA GLY A 121 12.77 -2.36 10.55
C GLY A 121 12.00 -2.73 11.83
N SER A 122 12.40 -3.79 12.51
CA SER A 122 11.68 -4.29 13.69
C SER A 122 11.78 -3.38 14.93
N ASP A 123 12.72 -2.45 14.96
CA ASP A 123 13.07 -1.63 16.13
C ASP A 123 13.14 -0.12 15.84
N ARG A 124 12.77 0.32 14.63
CA ARG A 124 12.88 1.71 14.21
C ARG A 124 11.60 2.22 13.56
N ILE A 125 11.39 3.52 13.69
CA ILE A 125 10.34 4.25 12.99
C ILE A 125 11.00 5.32 12.12
N VAL A 126 10.55 5.42 10.88
CA VAL A 126 10.95 6.46 9.93
C VAL A 126 9.80 7.46 9.84
N LEU A 127 10.10 8.72 10.10
CA LEU A 127 9.18 9.83 10.07
C LEU A 127 9.60 10.82 8.98
N TYR A 128 8.65 11.38 8.26
CA TYR A 128 8.89 12.47 7.32
C TYR A 128 8.26 13.77 7.83
N ASP A 129 9.11 14.78 8.11
CA ASP A 129 8.67 16.14 8.42
C ASP A 129 8.44 16.90 7.10
N GLU A 130 7.19 17.20 6.80
CA GLU A 130 6.80 17.82 5.53
C GLU A 130 7.17 19.31 5.42
N VAL A 131 7.36 20.00 6.55
CA VAL A 131 7.76 21.41 6.58
C VAL A 131 9.27 21.55 6.50
N LYS A 132 10.01 20.80 7.32
CA LYS A 132 11.47 20.75 7.27
C LYS A 132 12.01 20.01 6.07
N ARG A 133 11.18 19.17 5.42
CA ARG A 133 11.58 18.27 4.34
C ARG A 133 12.73 17.36 4.79
N SER A 134 12.58 16.74 5.94
CA SER A 134 13.61 15.89 6.54
C SER A 134 13.06 14.52 6.92
N ILE A 135 13.95 13.52 6.89
CA ILE A 135 13.70 12.20 7.46
C ILE A 135 14.25 12.19 8.88
N ILE A 136 13.44 11.72 9.80
CA ILE A 136 13.81 11.47 11.19
C ILE A 136 13.68 9.96 11.42
N ILE A 137 14.77 9.32 11.85
CA ILE A 137 14.77 7.90 12.22
C ILE A 137 14.87 7.82 13.73
N THR A 138 13.95 7.06 14.32
CA THR A 138 13.87 6.90 15.79
C THR A 138 13.85 5.42 16.17
N ASP A 139 14.11 5.15 17.44
CA ASP A 139 13.72 3.90 18.07
C ASP A 139 12.20 3.88 18.38
N LEU A 140 11.71 2.77 18.95
CA LEU A 140 10.29 2.61 19.34
C LEU A 140 9.89 3.47 20.57
N SER A 141 10.83 4.14 21.22
CA SER A 141 10.59 5.11 22.30
C SER A 141 10.59 6.55 21.81
N LEU A 142 10.64 6.75 20.49
CA LEU A 142 10.80 8.05 19.84
C LEU A 142 12.09 8.79 20.25
N THR A 143 13.17 8.03 20.52
CA THR A 143 14.51 8.59 20.65
C THR A 143 15.13 8.73 19.26
N THR A 144 15.55 9.93 18.89
CA THR A 144 16.16 10.19 17.57
C THR A 144 17.48 9.44 17.42
N ILE A 145 17.59 8.65 16.37
CA ILE A 145 18.81 7.96 15.93
C ILE A 145 19.54 8.81 14.89
N SER A 146 18.79 9.34 13.91
CA SER A 146 19.30 10.27 12.91
C SER A 146 18.21 11.22 12.44
N ALA A 147 18.63 12.39 11.93
CA ALA A 147 17.77 13.34 11.25
C ALA A 147 18.53 13.92 10.07
N THR A 148 17.96 13.83 8.85
CA THR A 148 18.61 14.22 7.61
C THR A 148 17.68 15.11 6.80
N ASP A 149 18.12 16.32 6.48
CA ASP A 149 17.42 17.21 5.58
C ASP A 149 17.60 16.75 4.13
N ILE A 150 16.54 16.78 3.34
CA ILE A 150 16.53 16.27 1.99
C ILE A 150 16.37 17.40 0.98
N THR A 151 17.25 17.44 -0.01
CA THR A 151 17.08 18.30 -1.16
C THR A 151 16.28 17.57 -2.22
N PHE A 152 14.99 17.84 -2.31
CA PHE A 152 14.12 17.31 -3.33
C PHE A 152 14.13 18.15 -4.60
N PRO A 153 13.71 17.59 -5.77
CA PRO A 153 13.35 18.38 -6.92
C PRO A 153 12.36 19.49 -6.56
N GLU A 154 12.44 20.62 -7.24
CA GLU A 154 11.52 21.74 -7.00
C GLU A 154 10.06 21.31 -7.19
N GLY A 155 9.20 21.69 -6.26
CA GLY A 155 7.78 21.32 -6.27
C GLY A 155 7.45 19.93 -5.73
N PHE A 156 8.42 19.07 -5.45
CA PHE A 156 8.17 17.72 -4.93
C PHE A 156 7.48 17.75 -3.56
N ARG A 157 6.36 17.03 -3.45
CA ARG A 157 5.56 16.89 -2.21
C ARG A 157 5.30 15.41 -1.94
N ALA A 158 5.97 14.85 -0.96
CA ALA A 158 5.78 13.45 -0.61
C ALA A 158 4.35 13.18 -0.13
N THR A 159 3.69 12.23 -0.78
CA THR A 159 2.33 11.76 -0.45
C THR A 159 2.35 10.34 0.12
N ASN A 160 3.45 9.61 -0.03
CA ASN A 160 3.62 8.27 0.52
C ASN A 160 5.09 8.05 0.91
N LEU A 161 5.28 7.28 1.98
CA LEU A 161 6.57 6.84 2.49
C LEU A 161 6.55 5.33 2.65
N GLN A 162 7.52 4.64 2.04
CA GLN A 162 7.72 3.21 2.23
C GLN A 162 9.19 2.93 2.49
N VAL A 163 9.48 2.05 3.45
CA VAL A 163 10.83 1.49 3.62
C VAL A 163 10.86 0.16 2.88
N ILE A 164 11.77 0.04 1.93
CA ILE A 164 11.88 -1.11 1.03
C ILE A 164 13.02 -2.04 1.45
N PRO A 165 13.09 -3.27 0.93
CA PRO A 165 14.18 -4.19 1.22
C PRO A 165 15.55 -3.52 1.01
N ASN A 166 16.55 -3.93 1.78
CA ASN A 166 17.87 -3.31 1.89
C ASN A 166 17.86 -1.92 2.60
N ASN A 167 16.77 -1.61 3.32
CA ASN A 167 16.60 -0.41 4.12
C ASN A 167 16.62 0.91 3.34
N TYR A 168 16.34 0.90 2.03
CA TYR A 168 16.05 2.13 1.31
C TYR A 168 14.73 2.74 1.77
N ILE A 169 14.67 4.07 1.76
CA ILE A 169 13.46 4.83 2.02
C ILE A 169 12.97 5.40 0.70
N ALA A 170 11.74 5.12 0.35
CA ALA A 170 11.09 5.64 -0.85
C ALA A 170 10.03 6.66 -0.46
N LEU A 171 10.17 7.87 -0.99
CA LEU A 171 9.17 8.91 -0.92
C LEU A 171 8.54 9.09 -2.30
N THR A 172 7.22 9.05 -2.36
CA THR A 172 6.46 9.20 -3.61
C THR A 172 5.72 10.52 -3.62
N ASP A 173 5.84 11.24 -4.73
CA ASP A 173 4.95 12.32 -5.13
C ASP A 173 4.14 11.84 -6.34
N THR A 174 2.83 11.82 -6.22
CA THR A 174 1.96 11.31 -7.30
C THR A 174 2.04 12.15 -8.59
N ALA A 175 2.40 13.42 -8.49
CA ALA A 175 2.54 14.30 -9.66
C ALA A 175 3.93 14.21 -10.30
N MET A 176 4.98 13.93 -9.53
CA MET A 176 6.37 14.07 -9.95
C MET A 176 7.14 12.75 -10.02
N GLY A 177 6.86 11.78 -9.15
CA GLY A 177 7.55 10.49 -9.15
C GLY A 177 8.08 10.04 -7.80
N VAL A 178 9.20 9.34 -7.81
CA VAL A 178 9.75 8.67 -6.63
C VAL A 178 11.16 9.15 -6.33
N CYS A 179 11.40 9.55 -5.09
CA CYS A 179 12.73 9.78 -4.53
C CYS A 179 13.15 8.59 -3.70
N LEU A 180 14.31 8.03 -3.99
CA LEU A 180 14.95 6.98 -3.21
C LEU A 180 16.04 7.58 -2.34
N LEU A 181 16.03 7.21 -1.07
CA LEU A 181 16.99 7.62 -0.06
C LEU A 181 17.65 6.36 0.50
N ASP A 182 18.87 6.48 0.99
CA ASP A 182 19.50 5.40 1.74
C ASP A 182 18.85 5.17 3.12
N HIS A 183 19.38 4.22 3.87
CA HIS A 183 18.87 3.87 5.21
C HIS A 183 19.14 4.95 6.29
N PHE A 184 19.88 6.00 5.97
CA PHE A 184 20.09 7.17 6.83
C PHE A 184 19.21 8.35 6.42
N GLY A 185 18.46 8.23 5.33
CA GLY A 185 17.65 9.31 4.77
C GLY A 185 18.41 10.20 3.79
N THR A 186 19.62 9.82 3.35
CA THR A 186 20.39 10.59 2.36
C THR A 186 19.82 10.34 0.96
N PHE A 187 19.65 11.42 0.18
CA PHE A 187 19.15 11.34 -1.18
C PHE A 187 20.10 10.53 -2.08
N GLU A 188 19.58 9.54 -2.79
CA GLU A 188 20.35 8.74 -3.75
C GLU A 188 19.88 8.93 -5.18
N LYS A 189 18.56 8.85 -5.43
CA LYS A 189 18.04 8.83 -6.78
C LYS A 189 16.63 9.42 -6.86
N TYR A 190 16.37 10.11 -7.98
CA TYR A 190 15.04 10.53 -8.38
C TYR A 190 14.60 9.77 -9.64
N ILE A 191 13.39 9.24 -9.63
CA ILE A 191 12.75 8.54 -10.74
C ILE A 191 11.56 9.38 -11.16
N PRO A 192 11.64 10.11 -12.30
CA PRO A 192 10.56 10.97 -12.76
C PRO A 192 9.44 10.12 -13.38
N LEU A 193 8.34 10.02 -12.69
CA LEU A 193 7.10 9.35 -13.12
C LEU A 193 5.93 10.25 -12.81
N GLN A 194 5.29 10.79 -13.84
CA GLN A 194 4.20 11.75 -13.68
C GLN A 194 2.84 11.04 -13.63
N HIS A 195 1.87 11.68 -12.98
CA HIS A 195 0.47 11.23 -12.93
C HIS A 195 0.28 9.82 -12.35
N LEU A 196 1.00 9.54 -11.27
CA LEU A 196 0.84 8.30 -10.53
C LEU A 196 -0.47 8.32 -9.72
N THR A 197 -1.18 7.20 -9.69
CA THR A 197 -2.32 7.01 -8.78
C THR A 197 -1.86 6.36 -7.49
N SER A 198 -1.09 5.28 -7.59
CA SER A 198 -0.52 4.55 -6.44
C SER A 198 0.81 3.90 -6.83
N VAL A 199 1.69 3.72 -5.84
CA VAL A 199 2.98 3.03 -5.98
C VAL A 199 3.16 2.06 -4.84
N LYS A 200 3.53 0.82 -5.15
CA LYS A 200 3.79 -0.24 -4.16
C LYS A 200 5.14 -0.90 -4.43
N PHE A 201 6.00 -0.88 -3.44
CA PHE A 201 7.30 -1.53 -3.54
C PHE A 201 7.20 -3.00 -3.15
N HIS A 202 7.88 -3.86 -3.91
CA HIS A 202 7.98 -5.28 -3.65
C HIS A 202 9.36 -5.80 -4.08
N LYS A 203 10.16 -6.26 -3.12
CA LYS A 203 11.54 -6.72 -3.38
C LYS A 203 12.36 -5.64 -4.12
N ASN A 204 12.92 -5.96 -5.28
CA ASN A 204 13.75 -5.08 -6.11
C ASN A 204 12.97 -4.39 -7.24
N CYS A 205 11.67 -4.30 -7.12
CA CYS A 205 10.82 -3.60 -8.07
C CYS A 205 9.75 -2.80 -7.35
N PHE A 206 9.08 -1.95 -8.08
CA PHE A 206 7.82 -1.40 -7.63
C PHE A 206 6.79 -1.45 -8.76
N TYR A 207 5.56 -1.58 -8.34
CA TYR A 207 4.41 -1.50 -9.23
C TYR A 207 3.79 -0.11 -9.10
N TYR A 208 3.30 0.44 -10.18
CA TYR A 208 2.60 1.71 -10.14
C TYR A 208 1.43 1.77 -11.11
N LEU A 209 0.40 2.48 -10.70
CA LEU A 209 -0.75 2.82 -11.53
C LEU A 209 -0.55 4.19 -12.15
N GLN A 210 -0.72 4.26 -13.47
CA GLN A 210 -0.65 5.48 -14.25
C GLN A 210 -1.71 5.43 -15.35
N HIS A 211 -2.60 6.40 -15.40
CA HIS A 211 -3.69 6.47 -16.39
C HIS A 211 -4.52 5.17 -16.49
N GLY A 212 -4.83 4.54 -15.35
CA GLY A 212 -5.60 3.29 -15.30
C GLY A 212 -4.86 2.05 -15.77
N ARG A 213 -3.54 2.12 -15.98
CA ARG A 213 -2.68 0.99 -16.37
C ARG A 213 -1.70 0.67 -15.26
N LEU A 214 -1.39 -0.62 -15.12
CA LEU A 214 -0.43 -1.12 -14.15
C LEU A 214 0.92 -1.36 -14.82
N TYR A 215 1.97 -0.85 -14.21
CA TYR A 215 3.34 -1.01 -14.66
C TYR A 215 4.20 -1.60 -13.55
N LYS A 216 5.22 -2.35 -13.94
CA LYS A 216 6.29 -2.82 -13.07
C LYS A 216 7.59 -2.15 -13.46
N TYR A 217 8.23 -1.52 -12.51
CA TYR A 217 9.54 -0.90 -12.65
C TYR A 217 10.58 -1.74 -11.90
N ASN A 218 11.49 -2.35 -12.63
CA ASN A 218 12.58 -3.10 -12.03
C ASN A 218 13.71 -2.14 -11.67
N LEU A 219 14.06 -2.09 -10.38
CA LEU A 219 15.19 -1.30 -9.92
C LEU A 219 16.48 -1.88 -10.50
N PRO A 220 17.34 -1.06 -11.13
CA PRO A 220 18.58 -1.57 -11.69
C PRO A 220 19.49 -2.10 -10.59
N THR A 221 20.10 -3.24 -10.84
CA THR A 221 21.16 -3.83 -10.02
C THR A 221 22.43 -3.93 -10.87
N GLU A 222 23.56 -4.35 -10.31
CA GLU A 222 24.80 -4.58 -11.05
C GLU A 222 24.61 -5.57 -12.23
N THR A 223 23.68 -6.50 -12.10
CA THR A 223 23.43 -7.59 -13.06
C THR A 223 22.13 -7.44 -13.85
N THR A 224 21.23 -6.56 -13.43
CA THR A 224 19.90 -6.39 -14.04
C THR A 224 19.73 -4.95 -14.51
N PRO A 225 19.55 -4.71 -15.82
CA PRO A 225 19.31 -3.37 -16.34
C PRO A 225 17.94 -2.85 -15.90
N LEU A 226 17.78 -1.53 -16.02
CA LEU A 226 16.48 -0.90 -15.88
C LEU A 226 15.49 -1.48 -16.89
N ALA A 227 14.35 -1.96 -16.41
CA ALA A 227 13.23 -2.37 -17.24
C ALA A 227 11.91 -1.84 -16.69
N ILE A 228 11.06 -1.38 -17.58
CA ILE A 228 9.66 -1.01 -17.30
C ILE A 228 8.80 -1.94 -18.13
N GLU A 229 7.91 -2.66 -17.46
CA GLU A 229 7.00 -3.63 -18.06
C GLU A 229 5.55 -3.18 -17.78
N GLU A 230 4.74 -3.09 -18.84
CA GLU A 230 3.29 -2.91 -18.66
C GLU A 230 2.66 -4.27 -18.33
N ILE A 231 1.90 -4.32 -17.24
CA ILE A 231 1.13 -5.50 -16.87
C ILE A 231 -0.24 -5.36 -17.50
N VAL A 232 -0.55 -6.26 -18.44
CA VAL A 232 -1.83 -6.22 -19.15
C VAL A 232 -2.93 -6.70 -18.20
N LEU A 233 -3.81 -5.77 -17.83
CA LEU A 233 -5.05 -6.07 -17.14
C LEU A 233 -6.13 -6.30 -18.20
N GLY A 234 -6.96 -7.33 -18.04
CA GLY A 234 -8.02 -7.67 -19.00
C GLY A 234 -9.08 -6.57 -19.20
N ALA A 235 -9.08 -5.55 -18.33
CA ALA A 235 -9.92 -4.36 -18.43
C ALA A 235 -9.18 -3.15 -17.87
N VAL A 236 -9.52 -1.94 -18.35
CA VAL A 236 -9.12 -0.68 -17.71
C VAL A 236 -9.96 -0.53 -16.45
N LEU A 237 -9.33 -0.52 -15.31
CA LEU A 237 -10.00 -0.40 -14.02
C LEU A 237 -9.78 0.98 -13.44
N ASP A 238 -10.85 1.55 -12.90
CA ASP A 238 -10.78 2.76 -12.10
C ASP A 238 -10.34 2.42 -10.68
N MET A 239 -9.02 2.16 -10.54
CA MET A 239 -8.39 1.78 -9.27
C MET A 239 -7.79 2.98 -8.58
N ARG A 240 -8.06 3.08 -7.28
CA ARG A 240 -7.50 4.09 -6.37
C ARG A 240 -6.21 3.62 -5.72
N ASP A 241 -6.18 2.35 -5.30
CA ASP A 241 -5.03 1.73 -4.65
C ASP A 241 -5.00 0.22 -4.94
N PHE A 242 -3.84 -0.42 -4.77
CA PHE A 242 -3.67 -1.83 -5.09
C PHE A 242 -2.50 -2.47 -4.33
N ILE A 243 -2.46 -3.80 -4.32
CA ILE A 243 -1.29 -4.63 -3.97
C ILE A 243 -1.20 -5.81 -4.93
N VAL A 244 0.02 -6.33 -5.12
CA VAL A 244 0.29 -7.53 -5.92
C VAL A 244 0.82 -8.62 -5.01
N LEU A 245 0.13 -9.76 -4.94
CA LEU A 245 0.51 -10.93 -4.16
C LEU A 245 0.45 -12.19 -5.04
N GLY A 246 1.60 -12.81 -5.33
CA GLY A 246 1.67 -13.91 -6.28
C GLY A 246 1.14 -13.49 -7.64
N THR A 247 0.14 -14.21 -8.16
CA THR A 247 -0.58 -13.88 -9.40
C THR A 247 -1.82 -13.01 -9.16
N GLY A 248 -2.14 -12.68 -7.92
CA GLY A 248 -3.31 -11.87 -7.56
C GLY A 248 -2.97 -10.37 -7.51
N LEU A 249 -3.78 -9.58 -8.20
CA LEU A 249 -3.88 -8.14 -8.01
C LEU A 249 -5.12 -7.85 -7.14
N TYR A 250 -4.90 -7.33 -5.94
CA TYR A 250 -5.97 -6.89 -5.06
C TYR A 250 -6.02 -5.38 -5.11
N TYR A 251 -7.21 -4.81 -5.23
CA TYR A 251 -7.37 -3.38 -5.47
C TYR A 251 -8.53 -2.76 -4.71
N ILE A 252 -8.51 -1.46 -4.60
CA ILE A 252 -9.64 -0.62 -4.18
C ILE A 252 -10.03 0.25 -5.36
N GLY A 253 -11.30 0.20 -5.74
CA GLY A 253 -11.90 1.06 -6.75
C GLY A 253 -12.03 2.51 -6.26
N SER A 254 -12.34 3.43 -7.18
CA SER A 254 -12.62 4.83 -6.84
C SER A 254 -13.86 4.99 -5.96
N ASP A 255 -14.78 4.02 -5.99
CA ASP A 255 -15.97 3.92 -5.14
C ASP A 255 -15.65 3.43 -3.70
N GLY A 256 -14.41 2.99 -3.46
CA GLY A 256 -13.93 2.43 -2.20
C GLY A 256 -14.20 0.94 -2.03
N GLU A 257 -14.75 0.26 -3.03
CA GLU A 257 -14.95 -1.19 -2.98
C GLU A 257 -13.64 -1.92 -3.29
N ALA A 258 -13.40 -3.02 -2.60
CA ALA A 258 -12.20 -3.83 -2.78
C ALA A 258 -12.50 -5.07 -3.64
N GLY A 259 -11.58 -5.39 -4.55
CA GLY A 259 -11.69 -6.51 -5.47
C GLY A 259 -10.38 -7.27 -5.69
N LYS A 260 -10.47 -8.38 -6.43
CA LYS A 260 -9.33 -9.20 -6.83
C LYS A 260 -9.39 -9.51 -8.32
N LEU A 261 -8.24 -9.47 -8.97
CA LEU A 261 -8.02 -9.93 -10.34
C LEU A 261 -6.83 -10.88 -10.38
N GLU A 262 -6.87 -11.83 -11.29
CA GLU A 262 -5.68 -12.62 -11.63
C GLU A 262 -4.88 -11.87 -12.71
N VAL A 263 -3.57 -11.73 -12.49
CA VAL A 263 -2.63 -11.15 -13.47
C VAL A 263 -1.70 -12.21 -13.98
N SER A 264 -1.56 -12.27 -15.30
CA SER A 264 -0.54 -13.08 -15.97
C SER A 264 0.65 -12.18 -16.32
N TYR A 265 1.84 -12.62 -15.92
CA TYR A 265 3.13 -11.95 -16.19
C TYR A 265 3.77 -12.51 -17.45
#